data_9d7951f48613bd89105f355b5aef6e10
#
_entry.id   9d7951f48613bd89105f355b5aef6e10
#
_cell.length_a   1.000
_cell.length_b   1.000
_cell.length_c   1.000
_cell.angle_alpha   90.00
_cell.angle_beta   90.00
_cell.angle_gamma   90.00
#
_symmetry.space_group_name_H-M   'P 1'
#
loop_
_entity.id
_entity.type
_entity.pdbx_description
1 polymer ?
#
loop_
_entity_poly.entity_id
_entity_poly.type
_entity_poly.pdbx_seq_one_letter_code
_entity_poly.pdbx_strand_id
1 'polypeptide(L)'
;MSFSHYSFKPNFVIQNSLAQTVFGSFFLGDTTLPNRKIHKVTVDECSKLVLFELLSGDPDASIVLLAHGMGGSSESAYIKRIALKLWIRGFSVFMMNHRGSGLGMGLSKYLWNGGVSDDLEKIIDYILGLYPKKFIDVVGFSLSGNILLKYLGEKKSEPAKIRKALAVNPPIDLKRASLILSKTKKGRLFNNYFMKSIHLQGKALADSFPGVLAPSGNEKTILDFDIHYTAPAAKFNDVNDYYSNCSAKNYLKDITVPTTILSALDDPFVESNIFKSVRMSSAINLNSPDQGGHMGYISSNLTPWGDFRWMDFKVVDWSGEDRE
;
A
#
# COMPACT_ATOMS: atom_id res chain seq x y z
N MET A 1 27.41 6.21 -2.77
CA MET A 1 27.02 7.38 -3.60
C MET A 1 25.69 7.89 -3.07
N SER A 2 25.69 9.03 -2.42
CA SER A 2 24.46 9.69 -1.98
C SER A 2 23.68 10.19 -3.22
N PHE A 3 22.45 9.73 -3.40
CA PHE A 3 21.58 10.09 -4.51
C PHE A 3 20.63 11.25 -4.15
N SER A 4 20.93 12.01 -3.10
CA SER A 4 20.10 13.08 -2.51
C SER A 4 19.65 14.21 -3.49
N HIS A 5 20.09 14.19 -4.74
CA HIS A 5 19.85 15.27 -5.70
C HIS A 5 18.87 14.93 -6.85
N TYR A 6 18.27 13.72 -6.85
CA TYR A 6 17.28 13.38 -7.88
C TYR A 6 15.89 13.85 -7.48
N SER A 7 15.64 15.17 -7.62
CA SER A 7 14.29 15.71 -7.49
C SER A 7 13.38 15.18 -8.61
N PHE A 8 12.13 14.91 -8.28
CA PHE A 8 11.13 14.54 -9.27
C PHE A 8 10.91 15.68 -10.27
N LYS A 9 11.06 15.36 -11.55
CA LYS A 9 10.66 16.23 -12.67
C LYS A 9 9.73 15.44 -13.56
N PRO A 10 8.45 15.80 -13.68
CA PRO A 10 7.49 15.04 -14.45
C PRO A 10 7.90 14.93 -15.92
N ASN A 11 7.61 13.81 -16.54
CA ASN A 11 7.90 13.58 -17.95
C ASN A 11 7.11 14.59 -18.80
N PHE A 12 7.79 15.28 -19.72
CA PHE A 12 7.20 16.36 -20.51
C PHE A 12 6.09 15.89 -21.48
N VAL A 13 6.04 14.60 -21.85
CA VAL A 13 4.98 14.01 -22.66
C VAL A 13 3.82 13.50 -21.78
N ILE A 14 4.12 13.07 -20.55
CA ILE A 14 3.17 12.44 -19.63
C ILE A 14 2.95 13.38 -18.43
N GLN A 15 2.45 14.59 -18.68
CA GLN A 15 2.22 15.58 -17.61
C GLN A 15 0.86 15.44 -16.92
N ASN A 16 -0.11 14.83 -17.59
CA ASN A 16 -1.45 14.67 -17.04
C ASN A 16 -1.47 13.61 -15.93
N SER A 17 -2.12 13.91 -14.82
CA SER A 17 -2.20 13.03 -13.65
C SER A 17 -2.77 11.65 -13.96
N LEU A 18 -3.77 11.56 -14.85
CA LEU A 18 -4.33 10.28 -15.29
C LEU A 18 -3.31 9.49 -16.12
N ALA A 19 -2.60 10.17 -17.04
CA ALA A 19 -1.54 9.54 -17.82
C ALA A 19 -0.42 9.05 -16.92
N GLN A 20 0.06 9.86 -15.96
CA GLN A 20 1.03 9.46 -14.95
C GLN A 20 0.57 8.17 -14.22
N THR A 21 -0.66 8.15 -13.74
CA THR A 21 -1.24 7.01 -13.02
C THR A 21 -1.28 5.75 -13.90
N VAL A 22 -1.79 5.88 -15.13
CA VAL A 22 -1.92 4.75 -16.06
C VAL A 22 -0.54 4.21 -16.48
N PHE A 23 0.38 5.08 -16.89
CA PHE A 23 1.73 4.67 -17.29
C PHE A 23 2.53 4.10 -16.12
N GLY A 24 2.36 4.66 -14.92
CA GLY A 24 2.97 4.13 -13.69
C GLY A 24 2.51 2.71 -13.37
N SER A 25 1.22 2.42 -13.55
CA SER A 25 0.58 1.18 -13.14
C SER A 25 0.57 0.09 -14.22
N PHE A 26 0.36 0.45 -15.50
CA PHE A 26 0.01 -0.50 -16.56
C PHE A 26 1.09 -0.71 -17.64
N PHE A 27 2.01 0.24 -17.84
CA PHE A 27 3.11 0.03 -18.79
C PHE A 27 4.25 -0.71 -18.11
N LEU A 28 4.37 -1.96 -18.44
CA LEU A 28 5.17 -2.95 -17.74
C LEU A 28 6.36 -3.42 -18.57
N GLY A 29 7.54 -3.43 -17.94
CA GLY A 29 8.52 -4.46 -18.24
C GLY A 29 8.17 -5.68 -17.38
N ASP A 30 8.28 -6.88 -17.90
CA ASP A 30 8.19 -8.08 -17.06
C ASP A 30 9.41 -8.10 -16.13
N THR A 31 9.15 -8.17 -14.82
CA THR A 31 10.20 -8.23 -13.80
C THR A 31 10.19 -9.63 -13.20
N THR A 32 11.20 -10.41 -13.56
CA THR A 32 11.42 -11.72 -12.96
C THR A 32 12.18 -11.55 -11.66
N LEU A 33 11.59 -12.02 -10.57
CA LEU A 33 12.24 -12.05 -9.26
C LEU A 33 13.02 -13.37 -9.09
N PRO A 34 14.11 -13.37 -8.31
CA PRO A 34 14.74 -14.61 -7.84
C PRO A 34 13.74 -15.51 -7.08
N ASN A 35 14.15 -16.74 -6.79
CA ASN A 35 13.32 -17.65 -6.00
C ASN A 35 12.94 -17.03 -4.67
N ARG A 36 11.63 -17.06 -4.39
CA ARG A 36 11.01 -16.49 -3.19
C ARG A 36 10.45 -17.61 -2.34
N LYS A 37 10.67 -17.53 -1.04
CA LYS A 37 9.97 -18.39 -0.10
C LYS A 37 8.57 -17.85 0.15
N ILE A 38 7.59 -18.75 0.26
CA ILE A 38 6.19 -18.42 0.50
C ILE A 38 5.84 -18.84 1.91
N HIS A 39 5.25 -17.89 2.66
CA HIS A 39 4.72 -18.13 3.99
C HIS A 39 3.20 -17.96 3.99
N LYS A 40 2.50 -18.79 4.75
CA LYS A 40 1.08 -18.61 5.05
C LYS A 40 0.97 -18.24 6.52
N VAL A 41 0.68 -16.97 6.78
CA VAL A 41 0.61 -16.40 8.12
C VAL A 41 -0.82 -16.43 8.61
N THR A 42 -1.10 -17.15 9.70
CA THR A 42 -2.42 -17.15 10.34
C THR A 42 -2.64 -15.83 11.06
N VAL A 43 -3.71 -15.11 10.70
CA VAL A 43 -4.04 -13.80 11.28
C VAL A 43 -5.25 -13.85 12.19
N ASP A 44 -6.13 -14.84 11.98
CA ASP A 44 -7.21 -15.20 12.88
C ASP A 44 -7.59 -16.69 12.69
N GLU A 45 -8.60 -17.17 13.41
CA GLU A 45 -9.03 -18.60 13.39
C GLU A 45 -9.38 -19.12 11.99
N CYS A 46 -9.82 -18.25 11.09
CA CYS A 46 -10.37 -18.62 9.79
C CYS A 46 -9.63 -17.98 8.60
N SER A 47 -8.53 -17.24 8.86
CA SER A 47 -7.89 -16.46 7.80
C SER A 47 -6.38 -16.57 7.83
N LYS A 48 -5.81 -16.70 6.63
CA LYS A 48 -4.35 -16.67 6.40
C LYS A 48 -4.00 -15.64 5.34
N LEU A 49 -2.92 -14.93 5.58
CA LEU A 49 -2.27 -14.07 4.59
C LEU A 49 -1.11 -14.81 3.92
N VAL A 50 -0.80 -14.42 2.70
CA VAL A 50 0.38 -14.93 1.99
C VAL A 50 1.45 -13.86 2.00
N LEU A 51 2.64 -14.25 2.41
CA LEU A 51 3.82 -13.40 2.48
C LEU A 51 4.94 -14.04 1.66
N PHE A 52 5.52 -13.30 0.75
CA PHE A 52 6.71 -13.71 0.01
C PHE A 52 7.96 -13.15 0.67
N GLU A 53 8.97 -13.98 0.80
CA GLU A 53 10.28 -13.63 1.33
C GLU A 53 11.34 -13.74 0.24
N LEU A 54 12.06 -12.66 0.00
CA LEU A 54 13.19 -12.55 -0.92
C LEU A 54 14.43 -12.13 -0.12
N LEU A 55 15.26 -13.09 0.26
CA LEU A 55 16.47 -12.84 1.05
C LEU A 55 17.62 -12.33 0.20
N SER A 56 18.40 -11.40 0.72
CA SER A 56 19.59 -10.85 0.06
C SER A 56 20.81 -11.77 0.07
N GLY A 57 20.82 -12.79 0.90
CA GLY A 57 21.99 -13.64 1.15
C GLY A 57 22.95 -13.07 2.21
N ASP A 58 22.85 -11.79 2.57
CA ASP A 58 23.58 -11.18 3.67
C ASP A 58 22.79 -11.35 4.98
N PRO A 59 23.32 -12.06 5.99
CA PRO A 59 22.62 -12.25 7.27
C PRO A 59 22.38 -10.92 8.00
N ASP A 60 23.15 -9.87 7.70
CA ASP A 60 23.01 -8.55 8.32
C ASP A 60 22.12 -7.59 7.52
N ALA A 61 21.59 -8.03 6.40
CA ALA A 61 20.68 -7.23 5.59
C ALA A 61 19.51 -6.64 6.40
N SER A 62 19.20 -5.37 6.16
CA SER A 62 17.97 -4.75 6.66
C SER A 62 16.76 -5.31 5.94
N ILE A 63 15.63 -5.36 6.64
CA ILE A 63 14.38 -5.91 6.12
C ILE A 63 13.47 -4.76 5.65
N VAL A 64 12.89 -4.91 4.47
CA VAL A 64 11.84 -4.02 3.95
C VAL A 64 10.58 -4.82 3.69
N LEU A 65 9.46 -4.40 4.30
CA LEU A 65 8.13 -4.94 4.05
C LEU A 65 7.38 -4.05 3.07
N LEU A 66 6.92 -4.61 1.96
CA LEU A 66 6.09 -3.94 0.95
C LEU A 66 4.64 -4.41 1.05
N ALA A 67 3.71 -3.46 1.20
CA ALA A 67 2.27 -3.70 1.24
C ALA A 67 1.57 -3.03 0.06
N HIS A 68 0.96 -3.82 -0.84
CA HIS A 68 0.35 -3.37 -2.09
C HIS A 68 -0.95 -2.57 -1.88
N GLY A 69 -1.32 -1.75 -2.87
CA GLY A 69 -2.59 -1.00 -2.90
C GLY A 69 -3.80 -1.83 -3.34
N MET A 70 -4.98 -1.19 -3.35
CA MET A 70 -6.25 -1.79 -3.76
C MET A 70 -6.15 -2.36 -5.19
N GLY A 71 -6.72 -3.55 -5.40
CA GLY A 71 -6.70 -4.24 -6.69
C GLY A 71 -5.36 -4.87 -7.06
N GLY A 72 -4.33 -4.73 -6.21
CA GLY A 72 -3.00 -5.28 -6.41
C GLY A 72 -2.74 -6.58 -5.65
N SER A 73 -1.47 -7.01 -5.71
CA SER A 73 -0.90 -8.13 -4.98
C SER A 73 0.63 -8.00 -4.93
N SER A 74 1.30 -8.94 -4.30
CA SER A 74 2.77 -9.09 -4.38
C SER A 74 3.28 -9.25 -5.81
N GLU A 75 2.43 -9.69 -6.75
CA GLU A 75 2.76 -9.85 -8.17
C GLU A 75 2.51 -8.57 -8.99
N SER A 76 2.02 -7.51 -8.38
CA SER A 76 1.88 -6.21 -9.04
C SER A 76 3.24 -5.73 -9.54
N ALA A 77 3.29 -5.21 -10.77
CA ALA A 77 4.53 -4.88 -11.43
C ALA A 77 5.42 -3.90 -10.65
N TYR A 78 4.81 -2.87 -10.01
CA TYR A 78 5.57 -1.93 -9.20
C TYR A 78 6.14 -2.59 -7.95
N ILE A 79 5.42 -3.54 -7.31
CA ILE A 79 5.92 -4.30 -6.17
C ILE A 79 7.13 -5.14 -6.60
N LYS A 80 7.02 -5.87 -7.71
CA LYS A 80 8.13 -6.69 -8.20
C LYS A 80 9.35 -5.85 -8.59
N ARG A 81 9.16 -4.72 -9.29
CA ARG A 81 10.28 -3.84 -9.66
C ARG A 81 10.99 -3.26 -8.44
N ILE A 82 10.23 -2.76 -7.48
CA ILE A 82 10.79 -2.19 -6.23
C ILE A 82 11.50 -3.29 -5.44
N ALA A 83 10.87 -4.46 -5.29
CA ALA A 83 11.46 -5.60 -4.58
C ALA A 83 12.80 -6.04 -5.21
N LEU A 84 12.87 -6.13 -6.55
CA LEU A 84 14.11 -6.46 -7.25
C LEU A 84 15.21 -5.42 -7.00
N LYS A 85 14.87 -4.13 -7.11
CA LYS A 85 15.84 -3.04 -6.90
C LYS A 85 16.34 -3.00 -5.45
N LEU A 86 15.46 -3.22 -4.47
CA LEU A 86 15.83 -3.34 -3.06
C LEU A 86 16.75 -4.55 -2.85
N TRP A 87 16.41 -5.68 -3.42
CA TRP A 87 17.22 -6.90 -3.31
C TRP A 87 18.62 -6.72 -3.92
N ILE A 88 18.73 -6.11 -5.10
CA ILE A 88 20.02 -5.76 -5.73
C ILE A 88 20.84 -4.82 -4.83
N ARG A 89 20.18 -3.94 -4.06
CA ARG A 89 20.83 -3.06 -3.06
C ARG A 89 21.16 -3.76 -1.74
N GLY A 90 20.96 -5.07 -1.66
CA GLY A 90 21.31 -5.90 -0.51
C GLY A 90 20.29 -5.86 0.64
N PHE A 91 19.03 -5.52 0.37
CA PHE A 91 17.94 -5.66 1.36
C PHE A 91 17.29 -7.04 1.28
N SER A 92 16.86 -7.58 2.41
CA SER A 92 15.88 -8.65 2.44
C SER A 92 14.48 -8.06 2.31
N VAL A 93 13.68 -8.56 1.38
CA VAL A 93 12.39 -7.96 1.04
C VAL A 93 11.25 -8.92 1.33
N PHE A 94 10.26 -8.42 2.04
CA PHE A 94 8.99 -9.12 2.25
C PHE A 94 7.88 -8.43 1.46
N MET A 95 7.04 -9.21 0.78
CA MET A 95 5.91 -8.70 0.01
C MET A 95 4.65 -9.39 0.50
N MET A 96 3.77 -8.64 1.18
CA MET A 96 2.52 -9.21 1.69
C MET A 96 1.41 -9.18 0.64
N ASN A 97 0.53 -10.18 0.70
CA ASN A 97 -0.78 -10.14 0.09
C ASN A 97 -1.83 -9.96 1.18
N HIS A 98 -2.68 -8.96 1.03
CA HIS A 98 -3.85 -8.78 1.88
C HIS A 98 -4.86 -9.93 1.72
N ARG A 99 -5.84 -10.02 2.62
CA ARG A 99 -6.92 -11.02 2.57
C ARG A 99 -7.58 -11.04 1.20
N GLY A 100 -7.65 -12.21 0.59
CA GLY A 100 -8.25 -12.39 -0.74
C GLY A 100 -7.43 -11.86 -1.92
N SER A 101 -6.19 -11.39 -1.71
CA SER A 101 -5.35 -10.86 -2.79
C SER A 101 -4.30 -11.87 -3.26
N GLY A 102 -4.03 -11.92 -4.56
CA GLY A 102 -3.00 -12.77 -5.15
C GLY A 102 -3.17 -14.25 -4.76
N LEU A 103 -2.09 -14.88 -4.29
CA LEU A 103 -2.14 -16.27 -3.79
C LEU A 103 -2.91 -16.43 -2.46
N GLY A 104 -3.39 -15.34 -1.88
CA GLY A 104 -4.26 -15.34 -0.71
C GLY A 104 -5.75 -15.49 -1.02
N MET A 105 -6.14 -15.58 -2.32
CA MET A 105 -7.54 -15.82 -2.69
C MET A 105 -8.05 -17.13 -2.08
N GLY A 106 -9.24 -17.08 -1.47
CA GLY A 106 -9.86 -18.24 -0.83
C GLY A 106 -9.21 -18.69 0.50
N LEU A 107 -8.22 -17.95 1.03
CA LEU A 107 -7.57 -18.29 2.30
C LEU A 107 -8.08 -17.47 3.49
N SER A 108 -9.04 -16.58 3.30
CA SER A 108 -9.56 -15.71 4.34
C SER A 108 -11.07 -15.61 4.26
N LYS A 109 -11.73 -15.65 5.43
CA LYS A 109 -13.18 -15.59 5.58
C LYS A 109 -13.78 -14.19 5.34
N TYR A 110 -12.92 -13.18 5.21
CA TYR A 110 -13.28 -11.80 4.93
C TYR A 110 -12.31 -11.21 3.90
N LEU A 111 -12.78 -10.27 3.09
CA LEU A 111 -11.88 -9.44 2.27
C LEU A 111 -11.26 -8.33 3.13
N TRP A 112 -10.12 -7.84 2.69
CA TRP A 112 -9.45 -6.72 3.36
C TRP A 112 -10.14 -5.38 3.09
N ASN A 113 -9.90 -4.41 3.96
CA ASN A 113 -10.44 -3.07 3.88
C ASN A 113 -9.41 -2.06 4.41
N GLY A 114 -9.72 -0.77 4.37
CA GLY A 114 -8.82 0.30 4.80
C GLY A 114 -8.49 0.33 6.30
N GLY A 115 -9.13 -0.50 7.11
CA GLY A 115 -8.97 -0.54 8.56
C GLY A 115 -8.16 -1.70 9.12
N VAL A 116 -7.69 -2.64 8.28
CA VAL A 116 -7.05 -3.91 8.73
C VAL A 116 -5.60 -3.73 9.24
N SER A 117 -5.40 -2.78 10.16
CA SER A 117 -4.11 -2.56 10.81
C SER A 117 -3.63 -3.76 11.63
N ASP A 118 -4.55 -4.55 12.19
CA ASP A 118 -4.23 -5.79 12.92
C ASP A 118 -3.57 -6.84 12.02
N ASP A 119 -3.97 -6.92 10.75
CA ASP A 119 -3.33 -7.83 9.78
C ASP A 119 -1.87 -7.42 9.51
N LEU A 120 -1.61 -6.12 9.39
CA LEU A 120 -0.25 -5.60 9.22
C LEU A 120 0.60 -5.88 10.45
N GLU A 121 0.05 -5.71 11.66
CA GLU A 121 0.69 -6.06 12.93
C GLU A 121 1.10 -7.53 12.94
N LYS A 122 0.18 -8.44 12.62
CA LYS A 122 0.46 -9.88 12.58
C LYS A 122 1.57 -10.26 11.59
N ILE A 123 1.65 -9.59 10.44
CA ILE A 123 2.72 -9.79 9.47
C ILE A 123 4.06 -9.29 10.02
N ILE A 124 4.09 -8.12 10.66
CA ILE A 124 5.29 -7.56 11.29
C ILE A 124 5.78 -8.49 12.40
N ASP A 125 4.88 -8.92 13.30
CA ASP A 125 5.19 -9.85 14.39
C ASP A 125 5.75 -11.18 13.86
N TYR A 126 5.15 -11.69 12.77
CA TYR A 126 5.62 -12.90 12.13
C TYR A 126 7.05 -12.77 11.61
N ILE A 127 7.35 -11.65 10.90
CA ILE A 127 8.70 -11.38 10.39
C ILE A 127 9.69 -11.24 11.56
N LEU A 128 9.31 -10.51 12.60
CA LEU A 128 10.14 -10.33 13.80
C LEU A 128 10.34 -11.63 14.57
N GLY A 129 9.37 -12.55 14.54
CA GLY A 129 9.53 -13.90 15.06
C GLY A 129 10.57 -14.72 14.30
N LEU A 130 10.67 -14.55 12.98
CA LEU A 130 11.71 -15.17 12.15
C LEU A 130 13.08 -14.50 12.34
N TYR A 131 13.10 -13.17 12.53
CA TYR A 131 14.31 -12.35 12.60
C TYR A 131 14.30 -11.42 13.82
N PRO A 132 14.41 -11.98 15.05
CA PRO A 132 14.15 -11.22 16.29
C PRO A 132 15.15 -10.10 16.59
N LYS A 133 16.32 -10.13 15.95
CA LYS A 133 17.36 -9.10 16.11
C LYS A 133 17.27 -7.98 15.06
N LYS A 134 16.37 -8.08 14.08
CA LYS A 134 16.28 -7.13 12.97
C LYS A 134 15.27 -6.03 13.24
N PHE A 135 15.48 -4.90 12.57
CA PHE A 135 14.49 -3.84 12.39
C PHE A 135 13.86 -3.95 11.00
N ILE A 136 12.65 -3.45 10.87
CA ILE A 136 11.88 -3.49 9.63
C ILE A 136 11.59 -2.06 9.17
N ASP A 137 11.84 -1.79 7.88
CA ASP A 137 11.28 -0.64 7.19
C ASP A 137 9.95 -1.07 6.54
N VAL A 138 8.91 -0.27 6.66
CA VAL A 138 7.59 -0.62 6.12
C VAL A 138 7.16 0.37 5.06
N VAL A 139 6.78 -0.13 3.87
CA VAL A 139 6.28 0.69 2.76
C VAL A 139 4.85 0.29 2.44
N GLY A 140 3.92 1.22 2.61
CA GLY A 140 2.51 1.05 2.26
C GLY A 140 2.12 1.88 1.04
N PHE A 141 1.53 1.24 0.04
CA PHE A 141 1.10 1.88 -1.20
C PHE A 141 -0.40 2.12 -1.20
N SER A 142 -0.85 3.33 -1.55
CA SER A 142 -2.26 3.69 -1.68
C SER A 142 -3.05 3.30 -0.42
N LEU A 143 -4.06 2.44 -0.50
CA LEU A 143 -4.86 1.99 0.65
C LEU A 143 -4.00 1.37 1.75
N SER A 144 -2.92 0.66 1.43
CA SER A 144 -1.97 0.16 2.43
C SER A 144 -1.16 1.28 3.10
N GLY A 145 -0.98 2.41 2.43
CA GLY A 145 -0.44 3.62 3.06
C GLY A 145 -1.37 4.15 4.17
N ASN A 146 -2.70 4.15 3.94
CA ASN A 146 -3.67 4.47 4.99
C ASN A 146 -3.62 3.46 6.15
N ILE A 147 -3.57 2.16 5.85
CA ILE A 147 -3.49 1.10 6.86
C ILE A 147 -2.22 1.26 7.71
N LEU A 148 -1.07 1.51 7.07
CA LEU A 148 0.21 1.72 7.74
C LEU A 148 0.16 2.94 8.68
N LEU A 149 -0.32 4.09 8.19
CA LEU A 149 -0.43 5.30 9.01
C LEU A 149 -1.40 5.13 10.18
N LYS A 150 -2.51 4.43 9.97
CA LYS A 150 -3.45 4.07 11.04
C LYS A 150 -2.77 3.18 12.08
N TYR A 151 -2.11 2.10 11.65
CA TYR A 151 -1.37 1.19 12.54
C TYR A 151 -0.37 1.93 13.43
N LEU A 152 0.46 2.78 12.83
CA LEU A 152 1.48 3.54 13.55
C LEU A 152 0.91 4.52 14.58
N GLY A 153 -0.30 5.06 14.34
CA GLY A 153 -0.93 6.04 15.23
C GLY A 153 -1.90 5.45 16.25
N GLU A 154 -2.28 4.16 16.13
CA GLU A 154 -3.20 3.51 17.07
C GLU A 154 -2.56 3.15 18.42
N LYS A 155 -1.25 3.14 18.54
CA LYS A 155 -0.50 2.83 19.79
C LYS A 155 -0.88 1.47 20.41
N LYS A 156 -1.26 0.48 19.62
CA LYS A 156 -1.71 -0.83 20.12
C LYS A 156 -0.56 -1.67 20.67
N SER A 157 0.58 -1.63 20.02
CA SER A 157 1.86 -2.16 20.51
C SER A 157 2.93 -1.13 20.24
N GLU A 158 3.98 -1.09 21.06
CA GLU A 158 5.12 -0.26 20.69
C GLU A 158 5.68 -0.81 19.38
N PRO A 159 5.71 -0.01 18.29
CA PRO A 159 6.33 -0.44 17.05
C PRO A 159 7.87 -0.46 17.20
N ALA A 160 8.34 -1.00 18.34
CA ALA A 160 9.70 -0.90 18.84
C ALA A 160 10.78 -1.42 17.87
N LYS A 161 10.35 -2.07 16.79
CA LYS A 161 11.26 -2.61 15.76
C LYS A 161 10.93 -2.15 14.35
N ILE A 162 10.00 -1.20 14.19
CA ILE A 162 9.87 -0.46 12.92
C ILE A 162 10.85 0.70 12.98
N ARG A 163 11.87 0.64 12.14
CA ARG A 163 12.88 1.68 12.07
C ARG A 163 12.31 2.96 11.46
N LYS A 164 11.63 2.83 10.31
CA LYS A 164 10.97 3.91 9.60
C LYS A 164 9.84 3.39 8.70
N ALA A 165 8.94 4.28 8.31
CA ALA A 165 7.78 3.99 7.49
C ALA A 165 7.66 4.95 6.29
N LEU A 166 7.18 4.43 5.15
CA LEU A 166 6.88 5.21 3.96
C LEU A 166 5.46 4.90 3.48
N ALA A 167 4.62 5.92 3.43
CA ALA A 167 3.27 5.83 2.84
C ALA A 167 3.25 6.56 1.50
N VAL A 168 2.96 5.83 0.42
CA VAL A 168 2.92 6.38 -0.95
C VAL A 168 1.47 6.60 -1.37
N ASN A 169 1.09 7.85 -1.67
CA ASN A 169 -0.25 8.27 -2.06
C ASN A 169 -1.38 7.71 -1.17
N PRO A 170 -1.28 7.83 0.19
CA PRO A 170 -2.26 7.27 1.09
C PRO A 170 -3.58 8.04 1.06
N PRO A 171 -4.74 7.40 0.84
CA PRO A 171 -6.07 8.03 0.97
C PRO A 171 -6.44 8.17 2.46
N ILE A 172 -5.83 9.15 3.16
CA ILE A 172 -6.01 9.32 4.61
C ILE A 172 -7.43 9.70 5.04
N ASP A 173 -8.31 10.09 4.11
CA ASP A 173 -9.75 10.23 4.27
C ASP A 173 -10.47 9.26 3.32
N LEU A 174 -10.82 8.09 3.83
CA LEU A 174 -11.43 7.01 3.04
C LEU A 174 -12.80 7.42 2.47
N LYS A 175 -13.60 8.19 3.22
CA LYS A 175 -14.90 8.69 2.74
C LYS A 175 -14.72 9.55 1.50
N ARG A 176 -13.78 10.50 1.56
CA ARG A 176 -13.51 11.43 0.46
C ARG A 176 -12.98 10.70 -0.78
N ALA A 177 -12.02 9.81 -0.58
CA ALA A 177 -11.47 9.00 -1.68
C ALA A 177 -12.53 8.11 -2.34
N SER A 178 -13.37 7.42 -1.54
CA SER A 178 -14.49 6.61 -2.04
C SER A 178 -15.50 7.43 -2.84
N LEU A 179 -15.86 8.62 -2.38
CA LEU A 179 -16.75 9.54 -3.10
C LEU A 179 -16.14 10.02 -4.43
N ILE A 180 -14.86 10.36 -4.46
CA ILE A 180 -14.17 10.78 -5.69
C ILE A 180 -14.17 9.62 -6.71
N LEU A 181 -13.77 8.42 -6.28
CA LEU A 181 -13.77 7.22 -7.13
C LEU A 181 -15.16 6.91 -7.68
N SER A 182 -16.20 7.00 -6.84
CA SER A 182 -17.54 6.57 -7.20
C SER A 182 -18.32 7.61 -8.02
N LYS A 183 -18.09 8.92 -7.79
CA LYS A 183 -18.97 9.99 -8.32
C LYS A 183 -18.33 10.85 -9.40
N THR A 184 -16.99 10.92 -9.51
CA THR A 184 -16.36 11.77 -10.52
C THR A 184 -16.07 11.01 -11.82
N LYS A 185 -16.05 11.75 -12.96
CA LYS A 185 -15.71 11.14 -14.26
C LYS A 185 -14.32 10.51 -14.26
N LYS A 186 -13.33 11.17 -13.64
CA LYS A 186 -11.95 10.65 -13.54
C LYS A 186 -11.88 9.42 -12.63
N GLY A 187 -12.56 9.46 -11.48
CA GLY A 187 -12.59 8.35 -10.54
C GLY A 187 -13.22 7.07 -11.10
N ARG A 188 -14.27 7.19 -11.93
CA ARG A 188 -14.98 6.04 -12.51
C ARG A 188 -14.10 5.10 -13.33
N LEU A 189 -13.06 5.59 -13.99
CA LEU A 189 -12.10 4.75 -14.72
C LEU A 189 -11.40 3.78 -13.77
N PHE A 190 -10.91 4.30 -12.64
CA PHE A 190 -10.23 3.49 -11.62
C PHE A 190 -11.22 2.67 -10.79
N ASN A 191 -12.41 3.20 -10.52
CA ASN A 191 -13.47 2.45 -9.86
C ASN A 191 -13.75 1.14 -10.58
N ASN A 192 -13.93 1.15 -11.91
CA ASN A 192 -14.20 -0.06 -12.69
C ASN A 192 -13.04 -1.07 -12.60
N TYR A 193 -11.82 -0.59 -12.62
CA TYR A 193 -10.63 -1.44 -12.43
C TYR A 193 -10.64 -2.13 -11.04
N PHE A 194 -10.87 -1.35 -9.97
CA PHE A 194 -10.92 -1.88 -8.61
C PHE A 194 -12.09 -2.83 -8.41
N MET A 195 -13.29 -2.47 -8.89
CA MET A 195 -14.49 -3.32 -8.77
C MET A 195 -14.30 -4.67 -9.46
N LYS A 196 -13.63 -4.72 -10.63
CA LYS A 196 -13.30 -6.00 -11.29
C LYS A 196 -12.46 -6.91 -10.39
N SER A 197 -11.45 -6.37 -9.73
CA SER A 197 -10.61 -7.12 -8.78
C SER A 197 -11.39 -7.57 -7.55
N ILE A 198 -12.21 -6.68 -6.98
CA ILE A 198 -13.05 -6.96 -5.80
C ILE A 198 -14.06 -8.08 -6.10
N HIS A 199 -14.72 -8.05 -7.25
CA HIS A 199 -15.66 -9.10 -7.64
C HIS A 199 -14.99 -10.46 -7.79
N LEU A 200 -13.77 -10.51 -8.35
CA LEU A 200 -13.00 -11.76 -8.42
C LEU A 200 -12.66 -12.29 -7.02
N GLN A 201 -12.22 -11.41 -6.12
CA GLN A 201 -11.94 -11.75 -4.73
C GLN A 201 -13.21 -12.20 -3.98
N GLY A 202 -14.32 -11.50 -4.20
CA GLY A 202 -15.63 -11.84 -3.62
C GLY A 202 -16.14 -13.21 -4.07
N LYS A 203 -15.98 -13.52 -5.36
CA LYS A 203 -16.32 -14.84 -5.90
C LYS A 203 -15.46 -15.93 -5.25
N ALA A 204 -14.15 -15.75 -5.18
CA ALA A 204 -13.25 -16.71 -4.55
C ALA A 204 -13.56 -16.90 -3.05
N LEU A 205 -13.97 -15.84 -2.36
CA LEU A 205 -14.45 -15.91 -0.97
C LEU A 205 -15.70 -16.79 -0.87
N ALA A 206 -16.73 -16.51 -1.68
CA ALA A 206 -18.00 -17.25 -1.67
C ALA A 206 -17.80 -18.74 -2.00
N ASP A 207 -16.94 -19.05 -2.98
CA ASP A 207 -16.63 -20.41 -3.40
C ASP A 207 -15.87 -21.18 -2.29
N SER A 208 -14.98 -20.51 -1.53
CA SER A 208 -14.14 -21.13 -0.49
C SER A 208 -14.82 -21.22 0.87
N PHE A 209 -15.76 -20.32 1.17
CA PHE A 209 -16.46 -20.25 2.45
C PHE A 209 -17.97 -20.12 2.24
N PRO A 210 -18.67 -21.21 1.86
CA PRO A 210 -20.11 -21.16 1.66
C PRO A 210 -20.86 -20.67 2.91
N GLY A 211 -21.82 -19.77 2.73
CA GLY A 211 -22.65 -19.21 3.81
C GLY A 211 -22.05 -18.02 4.56
N VAL A 212 -20.83 -17.55 4.23
CA VAL A 212 -20.35 -16.28 4.76
C VAL A 212 -20.93 -15.10 3.99
N LEU A 213 -20.93 -13.92 4.62
CA LEU A 213 -21.22 -12.69 3.91
C LEU A 213 -20.14 -12.46 2.83
N ALA A 214 -20.55 -12.41 1.60
CA ALA A 214 -19.71 -12.14 0.44
C ALA A 214 -20.31 -11.00 -0.39
N PRO A 215 -19.51 -10.26 -1.17
CA PRO A 215 -20.04 -9.29 -2.12
C PRO A 215 -21.02 -9.95 -3.09
N SER A 216 -22.12 -9.27 -3.40
CA SER A 216 -23.16 -9.80 -4.28
C SER A 216 -22.72 -9.90 -5.76
N GLY A 217 -21.65 -9.17 -6.13
CA GLY A 217 -21.20 -9.00 -7.51
C GLY A 217 -21.99 -7.94 -8.29
N ASN A 218 -22.98 -7.30 -7.68
CA ASN A 218 -23.81 -6.26 -8.29
C ASN A 218 -23.38 -4.84 -7.90
N GLU A 219 -22.47 -4.70 -6.96
CA GLU A 219 -21.92 -3.42 -6.52
C GLU A 219 -21.19 -2.74 -7.71
N LYS A 220 -21.63 -1.52 -8.04
CA LYS A 220 -21.09 -0.77 -9.19
C LYS A 220 -19.93 0.14 -8.81
N THR A 221 -19.88 0.53 -7.56
CA THR A 221 -18.87 1.50 -7.07
C THR A 221 -18.24 1.02 -5.77
N ILE A 222 -17.06 1.59 -5.46
CA ILE A 222 -16.40 1.38 -4.16
C ILE A 222 -17.34 1.78 -3.02
N LEU A 223 -18.11 2.87 -3.18
CA LEU A 223 -19.08 3.28 -2.16
C LEU A 223 -20.18 2.22 -1.96
N ASP A 224 -20.73 1.66 -3.06
CA ASP A 224 -21.74 0.58 -2.96
C ASP A 224 -21.14 -0.65 -2.26
N PHE A 225 -19.92 -1.03 -2.63
CA PHE A 225 -19.20 -2.13 -2.00
C PHE A 225 -18.98 -1.88 -0.51
N ASP A 226 -18.55 -0.68 -0.12
CA ASP A 226 -18.34 -0.34 1.28
C ASP A 226 -19.62 -0.34 2.10
N ILE A 227 -20.75 0.10 1.50
CA ILE A 227 -22.09 0.06 2.15
C ILE A 227 -22.57 -1.37 2.34
N HIS A 228 -22.52 -2.19 1.29
CA HIS A 228 -23.20 -3.49 1.29
C HIS A 228 -22.33 -4.64 1.79
N TYR A 229 -21.00 -4.48 1.72
CA TYR A 229 -20.07 -5.51 2.14
C TYR A 229 -19.08 -5.06 3.21
N THR A 230 -18.25 -4.01 2.96
CA THR A 230 -17.13 -3.68 3.85
C THR A 230 -17.59 -3.37 5.27
N ALA A 231 -18.53 -2.45 5.43
CA ALA A 231 -19.00 -2.03 6.75
C ALA A 231 -19.69 -3.18 7.50
N PRO A 232 -20.64 -3.93 6.90
CA PRO A 232 -21.26 -5.09 7.57
C PRO A 232 -20.28 -6.21 7.89
N ALA A 233 -19.37 -6.59 6.97
CA ALA A 233 -18.42 -7.68 7.16
C ALA A 233 -17.41 -7.36 8.27
N ALA A 234 -17.03 -6.09 8.39
CA ALA A 234 -16.12 -5.60 9.43
C ALA A 234 -16.85 -5.18 10.73
N LYS A 235 -18.19 -5.39 10.81
CA LYS A 235 -19.04 -5.13 11.99
C LYS A 235 -19.10 -3.66 12.41
N PHE A 236 -19.01 -2.74 11.46
CA PHE A 236 -19.30 -1.32 11.68
C PHE A 236 -20.83 -1.09 11.59
N ASN A 237 -21.32 -0.09 12.34
CA ASN A 237 -22.73 0.25 12.37
C ASN A 237 -23.24 0.68 10.98
N ASP A 238 -22.43 1.44 10.26
CA ASP A 238 -22.67 1.84 8.88
C ASP A 238 -21.35 2.22 8.18
N VAL A 239 -21.44 2.63 6.92
CA VAL A 239 -20.27 3.02 6.12
C VAL A 239 -19.58 4.29 6.64
N ASN A 240 -20.30 5.21 7.32
CA ASN A 240 -19.69 6.41 7.91
C ASN A 240 -18.89 6.04 9.15
N ASP A 241 -19.40 5.10 9.94
CA ASP A 241 -18.69 4.54 11.10
C ASP A 241 -17.39 3.86 10.63
N TYR A 242 -17.44 3.04 9.58
CA TYR A 242 -16.26 2.46 8.94
C TYR A 242 -15.25 3.55 8.53
N TYR A 243 -15.67 4.54 7.75
CA TYR A 243 -14.76 5.59 7.30
C TYR A 243 -14.17 6.40 8.44
N SER A 244 -14.96 6.69 9.47
CA SER A 244 -14.52 7.47 10.62
C SER A 244 -13.45 6.74 11.43
N ASN A 245 -13.61 5.44 11.63
CA ASN A 245 -12.67 4.64 12.42
C ASN A 245 -11.44 4.18 11.62
N CYS A 246 -11.54 4.12 10.29
CA CYS A 246 -10.47 3.55 9.44
C CYS A 246 -9.64 4.59 8.70
N SER A 247 -10.04 5.85 8.69
CA SER A 247 -9.30 6.93 8.03
C SER A 247 -8.08 7.35 8.85
N ALA A 248 -6.90 7.24 8.26
CA ALA A 248 -5.62 7.52 8.92
C ALA A 248 -5.48 8.98 9.39
N LYS A 249 -6.23 9.93 8.81
CA LYS A 249 -6.21 11.34 9.23
C LYS A 249 -6.42 11.54 10.72
N ASN A 250 -7.14 10.62 11.38
CA ASN A 250 -7.44 10.70 12.81
C ASN A 250 -6.28 10.27 13.71
N TYR A 251 -5.28 9.59 13.13
CA TYR A 251 -4.18 8.96 13.84
C TYR A 251 -2.81 9.63 13.60
N LEU A 252 -2.68 10.51 12.59
CA LEU A 252 -1.39 11.11 12.21
C LEU A 252 -0.70 11.88 13.33
N LYS A 253 -1.45 12.51 14.23
CA LYS A 253 -0.93 13.27 15.37
C LYS A 253 -0.21 12.41 16.41
N ASP A 254 -0.50 11.11 16.41
CA ASP A 254 -0.04 10.15 17.43
C ASP A 254 1.10 9.26 16.95
N ILE A 255 1.53 9.39 15.69
CA ILE A 255 2.64 8.62 15.11
C ILE A 255 3.97 9.07 15.74
N THR A 256 4.75 8.11 16.23
CA THR A 256 6.08 8.34 16.84
C THR A 256 7.23 7.80 16.01
N VAL A 257 6.96 6.84 15.11
CA VAL A 257 7.95 6.27 14.21
C VAL A 257 8.32 7.28 13.12
N PRO A 258 9.60 7.45 12.77
CA PRO A 258 10.01 8.26 11.62
C PRO A 258 9.24 7.84 10.37
N THR A 259 8.40 8.73 9.85
CA THR A 259 7.45 8.39 8.77
C THR A 259 7.54 9.41 7.65
N THR A 260 7.72 8.93 6.43
CA THR A 260 7.63 9.76 5.23
C THR A 260 6.29 9.51 4.54
N ILE A 261 5.61 10.57 4.14
CA ILE A 261 4.43 10.50 3.27
C ILE A 261 4.82 11.11 1.92
N LEU A 262 4.72 10.32 0.86
CA LEU A 262 4.86 10.79 -0.52
C LEU A 262 3.46 10.89 -1.15
N SER A 263 3.01 12.10 -1.53
CA SER A 263 1.66 12.31 -2.06
C SER A 263 1.65 13.44 -3.08
N ALA A 264 1.47 13.12 -4.36
CA ALA A 264 1.41 14.12 -5.42
C ALA A 264 0.18 15.03 -5.28
N LEU A 265 0.36 16.34 -5.51
CA LEU A 265 -0.74 17.31 -5.40
C LEU A 265 -1.81 17.13 -6.48
N ASP A 266 -1.45 16.54 -7.62
CA ASP A 266 -2.32 16.27 -8.76
C ASP A 266 -2.98 14.90 -8.76
N ASP A 267 -2.87 14.13 -7.64
CA ASP A 267 -3.46 12.79 -7.54
C ASP A 267 -4.96 12.83 -7.92
N PRO A 268 -5.42 11.98 -8.88
CA PRO A 268 -6.77 12.09 -9.42
C PRO A 268 -7.88 11.64 -8.46
N PHE A 269 -7.56 10.95 -7.37
CA PHE A 269 -8.54 10.47 -6.40
C PHE A 269 -8.10 10.50 -4.93
N VAL A 270 -6.87 10.91 -4.65
CA VAL A 270 -6.40 11.22 -3.29
C VAL A 270 -6.14 12.71 -3.19
N GLU A 271 -6.99 13.44 -2.46
CA GLU A 271 -6.83 14.88 -2.29
C GLU A 271 -5.68 15.21 -1.34
N SER A 272 -4.50 15.48 -1.87
CA SER A 272 -3.31 15.83 -1.09
C SER A 272 -3.45 17.13 -0.29
N ASN A 273 -4.37 18.02 -0.64
CA ASN A 273 -4.65 19.23 0.13
C ASN A 273 -5.19 18.95 1.54
N ILE A 274 -5.70 17.76 1.80
CA ILE A 274 -6.17 17.36 3.14
C ILE A 274 -5.04 17.44 4.18
N PHE A 275 -3.79 17.18 3.80
CA PHE A 275 -2.65 17.26 4.71
C PHE A 275 -2.43 18.66 5.30
N LYS A 276 -2.93 19.73 4.64
CA LYS A 276 -2.87 21.10 5.16
C LYS A 276 -3.84 21.34 6.33
N SER A 277 -4.88 20.53 6.45
CA SER A 277 -5.95 20.68 7.45
C SER A 277 -5.89 19.65 8.58
N VAL A 278 -4.96 18.69 8.51
CA VAL A 278 -4.85 17.62 9.49
C VAL A 278 -3.62 17.83 10.37
N ARG A 279 -3.79 17.66 11.67
CA ARG A 279 -2.67 17.71 12.61
C ARG A 279 -1.78 16.47 12.44
N MET A 280 -0.52 16.69 12.14
CA MET A 280 0.50 15.65 12.02
C MET A 280 1.49 15.73 13.18
N SER A 281 2.05 14.59 13.55
CA SER A 281 3.17 14.48 14.47
C SER A 281 4.45 15.05 13.85
N SER A 282 5.41 15.48 14.66
CA SER A 282 6.74 15.90 14.23
C SER A 282 7.59 14.75 13.65
N ALA A 283 7.21 13.50 13.87
CA ALA A 283 7.84 12.33 13.27
C ALA A 283 7.47 12.15 11.79
N ILE A 284 6.49 12.90 11.26
CA ILE A 284 6.03 12.80 9.87
C ILE A 284 6.70 13.85 9.00
N ASN A 285 7.35 13.39 7.95
CA ASN A 285 7.86 14.22 6.87
C ASN A 285 6.95 14.07 5.63
N LEU A 286 6.30 15.15 5.21
CA LEU A 286 5.42 15.17 4.04
C LEU A 286 6.19 15.65 2.81
N ASN A 287 6.29 14.81 1.79
CA ASN A 287 6.82 15.13 0.48
C ASN A 287 5.67 15.17 -0.54
N SER A 288 5.36 16.36 -1.03
CA SER A 288 4.22 16.59 -1.93
C SER A 288 4.66 17.28 -3.22
N PRO A 289 5.18 16.55 -4.21
CA PRO A 289 5.48 17.10 -5.51
C PRO A 289 4.18 17.54 -6.22
N ASP A 290 4.26 18.61 -7.02
CA ASP A 290 3.11 19.19 -7.71
C ASP A 290 2.42 18.21 -8.66
N GLN A 291 3.18 17.30 -9.25
CA GLN A 291 2.72 16.32 -10.22
C GLN A 291 3.21 14.91 -9.83
N GLY A 292 2.62 13.88 -10.42
CA GLY A 292 2.97 12.49 -10.15
C GLY A 292 1.80 11.52 -10.32
N GLY A 293 0.59 12.06 -10.31
CA GLY A 293 -0.63 11.25 -10.33
C GLY A 293 -0.71 10.30 -9.14
N HIS A 294 -1.52 9.27 -9.24
CA HIS A 294 -1.61 8.23 -8.22
C HIS A 294 -0.56 7.15 -8.46
N MET A 295 0.55 7.21 -7.71
CA MET A 295 1.66 6.24 -7.80
C MET A 295 2.32 6.16 -9.20
N GLY A 296 2.19 7.22 -10.02
CA GLY A 296 2.77 7.27 -11.36
C GLY A 296 4.24 7.64 -11.33
N TYR A 297 4.51 8.89 -11.00
CA TYR A 297 5.85 9.49 -10.88
C TYR A 297 6.79 9.10 -12.01
N ILE A 298 6.32 9.19 -13.27
CA ILE A 298 7.17 9.00 -14.46
C ILE A 298 7.98 10.27 -14.68
N SER A 299 9.28 10.17 -14.52
CA SER A 299 10.22 11.29 -14.61
C SER A 299 10.59 11.63 -16.08
N SER A 300 11.04 12.85 -16.30
CA SER A 300 11.69 13.25 -17.56
C SER A 300 13.15 12.78 -17.63
N ASN A 301 13.79 12.58 -16.50
CA ASN A 301 15.17 12.12 -16.41
C ASN A 301 15.21 10.64 -16.07
N LEU A 302 16.19 9.94 -16.64
CA LEU A 302 16.50 8.56 -16.22
C LEU A 302 16.90 8.55 -14.75
N THR A 303 16.33 7.63 -14.01
CA THR A 303 16.79 7.30 -12.65
C THR A 303 18.18 6.63 -12.70
N PRO A 304 18.90 6.49 -11.59
CA PRO A 304 20.12 5.69 -11.53
C PRO A 304 19.96 4.23 -11.95
N TRP A 305 18.72 3.77 -12.06
CA TRP A 305 18.37 2.42 -12.55
C TRP A 305 18.22 2.35 -14.07
N GLY A 306 18.45 3.45 -14.81
CA GLY A 306 18.30 3.50 -16.26
C GLY A 306 16.86 3.49 -16.77
N ASP A 307 15.91 3.80 -15.89
CA ASP A 307 14.47 3.90 -16.21
C ASP A 307 13.90 5.27 -15.77
N PHE A 308 12.66 5.55 -16.16
CA PHE A 308 11.95 6.78 -15.79
C PHE A 308 11.04 6.62 -14.56
N ARG A 309 11.18 5.54 -13.79
CA ARG A 309 10.34 5.14 -12.65
C ARG A 309 10.81 5.79 -11.35
N TRP A 310 10.56 7.08 -11.20
CA TRP A 310 11.06 7.84 -10.05
C TRP A 310 10.50 7.33 -8.70
N MET A 311 9.23 6.87 -8.66
CA MET A 311 8.69 6.27 -7.44
C MET A 311 9.49 5.04 -6.99
N ASP A 312 9.79 4.13 -7.92
CA ASP A 312 10.58 2.94 -7.62
C ASP A 312 11.96 3.35 -7.06
N PHE A 313 12.62 4.32 -7.72
CA PHE A 313 13.88 4.88 -7.26
C PHE A 313 13.76 5.50 -5.86
N LYS A 314 12.73 6.35 -5.63
CA LYS A 314 12.58 7.05 -4.35
C LYS A 314 12.32 6.10 -3.18
N VAL A 315 11.59 5.01 -3.38
CA VAL A 315 11.39 3.96 -2.35
C VAL A 315 12.72 3.30 -2.00
N VAL A 316 13.53 2.96 -3.01
CA VAL A 316 14.83 2.30 -2.80
C VAL A 316 15.85 3.25 -2.15
N ASP A 317 15.89 4.50 -2.58
CA ASP A 317 16.73 5.54 -2.03
C ASP A 317 16.39 5.80 -0.57
N TRP A 318 15.09 6.03 -0.27
CA TRP A 318 14.59 6.19 1.09
C TRP A 318 14.99 5.02 2.01
N SER A 319 14.89 3.77 1.53
CA SER A 319 15.30 2.60 2.32
C SER A 319 16.80 2.60 2.63
N GLY A 320 17.62 3.21 1.81
CA GLY A 320 19.09 3.30 1.96
C GLY A 320 19.62 4.51 2.73
N GLU A 321 18.78 5.53 3.02
CA GLU A 321 19.21 6.82 3.60
C GLU A 321 20.03 6.70 4.92
N ASP A 322 19.87 5.62 5.69
CA ASP A 322 20.55 5.43 6.99
C ASP A 322 21.72 4.42 6.92
N ARG A 323 22.20 4.07 5.73
CA ARG A 323 23.31 3.11 5.54
C ARG A 323 24.65 3.76 5.21
N GLU A 324 24.72 5.11 5.19
CA GLU A 324 25.95 5.87 4.94
C GLU A 324 26.57 6.37 6.27
#